data_ab09c5015d0784d0e497d8e6342013ee
#
_entry.id   ab09c5015d0784d0e497d8e6342013ee
#
_cell.length_a   1.000
_cell.length_b   1.000
_cell.length_c   1.000
_cell.angle_alpha   90.00
_cell.angle_beta   90.00
_cell.angle_gamma   90.00
#
_symmetry.space_group_name_H-M   'P 1'
#
loop_
_entity.id
_entity.type
_entity.pdbx_description
1 polymer ?
#
loop_
_entity_poly.entity_id
_entity_poly.type
_entity_poly.pdbx_seq_one_letter_code
_entity_poly.pdbx_strand_id
1 'polypeptide(L)'
;PKKTTMDHYLENVDAKYAYNISKALAEDDDLLSNELGYRSAGSDAEHKAADYIEKEMGKIGLETEKIPVTVDKWQFNSASLKIEGTDIQMMPASYQLSGTSKEGIVAEMVDVGNGTAADYEGKDVEGKIVLAGVDQFNVAWIDMYMEEAALHKAAALVTYDNGGYGTYDDDQINVQDVCCDDLIPTVAISKNNYKSIKKALKAGNNKTTLKIDNDYSLDDGVSYNVVGKIPGKSSKQQIIISGHYDIYFRSFQDDSCAIG
;
A
#
# COMPACT_ATOMS: atom_id res chain seq x y z
N PRO A 1 -19.82 -22.36 -40.89
CA PRO A 1 -20.59 -21.66 -39.86
C PRO A 1 -20.32 -20.17 -39.91
N LYS A 2 -21.34 -19.32 -39.80
CA LYS A 2 -21.11 -17.87 -39.67
C LYS A 2 -20.44 -17.62 -38.33
N LYS A 3 -19.39 -16.79 -38.33
CA LYS A 3 -18.73 -16.34 -37.09
C LYS A 3 -19.74 -15.60 -36.20
N THR A 4 -19.68 -15.85 -34.91
CA THR A 4 -20.49 -15.14 -33.91
C THR A 4 -19.87 -13.77 -33.58
N THR A 5 -20.61 -12.91 -32.91
CA THR A 5 -20.07 -11.63 -32.39
C THR A 5 -18.90 -11.87 -31.46
N MET A 6 -18.93 -12.95 -30.67
CA MET A 6 -17.85 -13.34 -29.76
C MET A 6 -16.58 -13.75 -30.54
N ASP A 7 -16.72 -14.52 -31.63
CA ASP A 7 -15.59 -14.89 -32.48
C ASP A 7 -14.90 -13.63 -33.05
N HIS A 8 -15.68 -12.67 -33.51
CA HIS A 8 -15.14 -11.39 -34.01
C HIS A 8 -14.45 -10.58 -32.88
N TYR A 9 -15.01 -10.57 -31.68
CA TYR A 9 -14.38 -9.91 -30.53
C TYR A 9 -13.03 -10.56 -30.23
N LEU A 10 -12.98 -11.88 -30.03
CA LEU A 10 -11.77 -12.61 -29.68
C LEU A 10 -10.65 -12.49 -30.74
N GLU A 11 -11.00 -12.40 -32.02
CA GLU A 11 -10.03 -12.19 -33.11
C GLU A 11 -9.35 -10.80 -33.03
N ASN A 12 -9.97 -9.82 -32.37
CA ASN A 12 -9.45 -8.46 -32.24
C ASN A 12 -8.81 -8.19 -30.88
N VAL A 13 -8.80 -9.16 -29.96
CA VAL A 13 -8.07 -9.03 -28.67
C VAL A 13 -6.58 -9.14 -28.92
N ASP A 14 -5.84 -8.08 -28.62
CA ASP A 14 -4.38 -8.08 -28.66
C ASP A 14 -3.82 -8.20 -27.21
N ALA A 15 -3.68 -9.44 -26.76
CA ALA A 15 -3.13 -9.74 -25.44
C ALA A 15 -1.68 -9.23 -25.27
N LYS A 16 -0.91 -9.18 -26.38
CA LYS A 16 0.46 -8.66 -26.33
C LYS A 16 0.48 -7.14 -26.10
N TYR A 17 -0.44 -6.43 -26.73
CA TYR A 17 -0.60 -4.99 -26.51
C TYR A 17 -0.98 -4.72 -25.05
N ALA A 18 -1.99 -5.42 -24.53
CA ALA A 18 -2.42 -5.30 -23.13
C ALA A 18 -1.26 -5.59 -22.16
N TYR A 19 -0.54 -6.70 -22.38
CA TYR A 19 0.64 -7.05 -21.56
C TYR A 19 1.72 -5.96 -21.61
N ASN A 20 2.02 -5.37 -22.79
CA ASN A 20 3.02 -4.32 -22.90
C ASN A 20 2.63 -3.04 -22.15
N ILE A 21 1.35 -2.69 -22.11
CA ILE A 21 0.85 -1.56 -21.30
C ILE A 21 1.06 -1.84 -19.81
N SER A 22 0.62 -3.02 -19.34
CA SER A 22 0.81 -3.43 -17.94
C SER A 22 2.28 -3.47 -17.57
N LYS A 23 3.12 -4.02 -18.45
CA LYS A 23 4.57 -4.06 -18.25
C LYS A 23 5.20 -2.67 -18.13
N ALA A 24 4.80 -1.74 -18.99
CA ALA A 24 5.28 -0.35 -18.91
C ALA A 24 4.90 0.28 -17.57
N LEU A 25 3.66 0.10 -17.13
CA LEU A 25 3.20 0.61 -15.82
C LEU A 25 3.93 -0.04 -14.63
N ALA A 26 4.38 -1.29 -14.75
CA ALA A 26 5.06 -2.01 -13.68
C ALA A 26 6.59 -1.80 -13.62
N GLU A 27 7.23 -1.56 -14.76
CA GLU A 27 8.69 -1.62 -14.89
C GLU A 27 9.34 -0.31 -15.36
N ASP A 28 8.56 0.63 -15.93
CA ASP A 28 9.12 1.89 -16.44
C ASP A 28 9.40 2.85 -15.27
N ASP A 29 10.67 3.14 -15.02
CA ASP A 29 11.11 4.00 -13.93
C ASP A 29 10.56 5.44 -14.06
N ASP A 30 10.20 5.88 -15.28
CA ASP A 30 9.54 7.19 -15.48
C ASP A 30 8.09 7.21 -14.97
N LEU A 31 7.46 6.04 -14.82
CA LEU A 31 6.09 5.87 -14.35
C LEU A 31 6.03 5.41 -12.87
N LEU A 32 7.16 5.33 -12.19
CA LEU A 32 7.28 4.94 -10.80
C LEU A 32 8.03 6.00 -10.00
N SER A 33 7.71 6.16 -8.72
CA SER A 33 8.42 7.08 -7.84
C SER A 33 9.66 6.42 -7.27
N ASN A 34 10.80 7.11 -7.36
CA ASN A 34 12.09 6.72 -6.80
C ASN A 34 12.44 5.21 -6.96
N GLU A 35 13.48 4.76 -6.28
CA GLU A 35 13.94 3.37 -6.32
C GLU A 35 13.01 2.35 -5.61
N LEU A 36 12.10 2.82 -4.76
CA LEU A 36 11.09 1.98 -4.12
C LEU A 36 9.96 1.60 -5.08
N GLY A 37 9.74 2.41 -6.12
CA GLY A 37 8.83 2.08 -7.20
C GLY A 37 7.37 2.09 -6.80
N TYR A 38 6.89 3.14 -6.12
CA TYR A 38 5.47 3.32 -5.86
C TYR A 38 4.84 4.33 -6.83
N ARG A 39 3.53 4.28 -6.94
CA ARG A 39 2.69 5.19 -7.72
C ARG A 39 1.38 5.42 -6.97
N SER A 40 1.51 6.06 -5.80
CA SER A 40 0.34 6.41 -4.97
C SER A 40 -0.48 7.52 -5.61
N ALA A 41 -1.78 7.53 -5.33
CA ALA A 41 -2.68 8.59 -5.77
C ALA A 41 -2.14 9.98 -5.40
N GLY A 42 -2.13 10.92 -6.35
CA GLY A 42 -1.61 12.26 -6.17
C GLY A 42 -0.09 12.42 -6.26
N SER A 43 0.66 11.33 -6.50
CA SER A 43 2.11 11.41 -6.72
C SER A 43 2.46 11.87 -8.14
N ASP A 44 3.68 12.40 -8.33
CA ASP A 44 4.18 12.74 -9.67
C ASP A 44 4.22 11.53 -10.61
N ALA A 45 4.49 10.35 -10.09
CA ALA A 45 4.46 9.10 -10.85
C ALA A 45 3.03 8.74 -11.30
N GLU A 46 2.03 8.94 -10.45
CA GLU A 46 0.62 8.74 -10.81
C GLU A 46 0.20 9.70 -11.93
N HIS A 47 0.59 10.98 -11.86
CA HIS A 47 0.30 11.95 -12.91
C HIS A 47 0.92 11.57 -14.25
N LYS A 48 2.17 11.11 -14.26
CA LYS A 48 2.83 10.62 -15.49
C LYS A 48 2.14 9.36 -16.04
N ALA A 49 1.72 8.45 -15.17
CA ALA A 49 0.98 7.26 -15.56
C ALA A 49 -0.40 7.63 -16.12
N ALA A 50 -1.10 8.61 -15.54
CA ALA A 50 -2.35 9.14 -16.07
C ALA A 50 -2.17 9.69 -17.50
N ASP A 51 -1.11 10.47 -17.73
CA ASP A 51 -0.78 11.01 -19.05
C ASP A 51 -0.44 9.89 -20.06
N TYR A 52 0.29 8.88 -19.60
CA TYR A 52 0.61 7.70 -20.42
C TYR A 52 -0.66 6.93 -20.81
N ILE A 53 -1.55 6.64 -19.85
CA ILE A 53 -2.80 5.93 -20.09
C ILE A 53 -3.71 6.74 -21.04
N GLU A 54 -3.88 8.04 -20.82
CA GLU A 54 -4.65 8.91 -21.69
C GLU A 54 -4.13 8.87 -23.13
N LYS A 55 -2.81 8.95 -23.31
CA LYS A 55 -2.16 8.86 -24.61
C LYS A 55 -2.40 7.52 -25.29
N GLU A 56 -2.30 6.41 -24.56
CA GLU A 56 -2.55 5.06 -25.12
C GLU A 56 -4.02 4.89 -25.52
N MET A 57 -4.97 5.38 -24.71
CA MET A 57 -6.39 5.41 -25.04
C MET A 57 -6.66 6.23 -26.31
N GLY A 58 -6.01 7.39 -26.46
CA GLY A 58 -6.13 8.23 -27.66
C GLY A 58 -5.58 7.53 -28.93
N LYS A 59 -4.49 6.76 -28.81
CA LYS A 59 -3.91 6.02 -29.96
C LYS A 59 -4.87 4.98 -30.54
N ILE A 60 -5.72 4.40 -29.71
CA ILE A 60 -6.73 3.43 -30.16
C ILE A 60 -8.07 4.08 -30.54
N GLY A 61 -8.12 5.41 -30.58
CA GLY A 61 -9.24 6.19 -31.07
C GLY A 61 -10.36 6.48 -30.06
N LEU A 62 -10.08 6.39 -28.76
CA LEU A 62 -11.03 6.80 -27.72
C LEU A 62 -11.06 8.34 -27.59
N GLU A 63 -12.22 8.88 -27.27
CA GLU A 63 -12.34 10.26 -26.76
C GLU A 63 -11.91 10.25 -25.30
N THR A 64 -10.83 10.97 -24.97
CA THR A 64 -10.20 10.91 -23.64
C THR A 64 -10.48 12.14 -22.80
N GLU A 65 -10.50 11.95 -21.48
CA GLU A 65 -10.67 12.99 -20.48
C GLU A 65 -9.99 12.58 -19.18
N LYS A 66 -9.24 13.48 -18.54
CA LYS A 66 -8.76 13.33 -17.17
C LYS A 66 -9.67 14.10 -16.21
N ILE A 67 -10.33 13.39 -15.30
CA ILE A 67 -11.21 13.98 -14.29
C ILE A 67 -10.44 14.07 -12.97
N PRO A 68 -10.17 15.30 -12.47
CA PRO A 68 -9.41 15.47 -11.24
C PRO A 68 -10.24 15.02 -10.02
N VAL A 69 -9.54 14.43 -9.04
CA VAL A 69 -10.08 14.01 -7.74
C VAL A 69 -9.15 14.53 -6.65
N THR A 70 -9.70 15.16 -5.62
CA THR A 70 -8.93 15.56 -4.44
C THR A 70 -8.56 14.32 -3.63
N VAL A 71 -7.29 14.22 -3.25
CA VAL A 71 -6.72 13.14 -2.45
C VAL A 71 -5.73 13.71 -1.44
N ASP A 72 -5.33 12.93 -0.47
CA ASP A 72 -4.23 13.31 0.41
C ASP A 72 -2.92 13.34 -0.37
N LYS A 73 -2.09 14.33 -0.09
CA LYS A 73 -0.73 14.38 -0.60
C LYS A 73 0.18 13.59 0.32
N TRP A 74 0.94 12.68 -0.25
CA TRP A 74 1.86 11.85 0.49
C TRP A 74 3.13 11.55 -0.30
N GLN A 75 4.27 11.58 0.41
CA GLN A 75 5.58 11.20 -0.11
C GLN A 75 6.35 10.48 0.99
N PHE A 76 6.82 9.27 0.72
CA PHE A 76 7.74 8.55 1.59
C PHE A 76 9.18 9.04 1.38
N ASN A 77 9.82 9.49 2.45
CA ASN A 77 11.23 9.89 2.42
C ASN A 77 12.11 8.80 3.04
N SER A 78 11.80 8.37 4.26
CA SER A 78 12.52 7.30 4.93
C SER A 78 11.77 6.76 6.15
N ALA A 79 12.12 5.54 6.60
CA ALA A 79 11.71 5.03 7.89
C ALA A 79 12.83 4.19 8.52
N SER A 80 12.85 4.11 9.84
CA SER A 80 13.76 3.23 10.58
C SER A 80 13.13 2.72 11.86
N LEU A 81 13.38 1.45 12.17
CA LEU A 81 13.01 0.80 13.40
C LEU A 81 14.24 0.13 13.99
N LYS A 82 14.52 0.40 15.27
CA LYS A 82 15.67 -0.12 15.99
C LYS A 82 15.26 -0.63 17.36
N ILE A 83 15.74 -1.81 17.76
CA ILE A 83 15.63 -2.33 19.12
C ILE A 83 16.93 -1.98 19.86
N GLU A 84 16.83 -1.12 20.89
CA GLU A 84 17.98 -0.64 21.63
C GLU A 84 18.70 -1.76 22.38
N GLY A 85 20.03 -1.68 22.41
CA GLY A 85 20.86 -2.71 23.04
C GLY A 85 21.04 -3.99 22.21
N THR A 86 20.60 -3.98 20.95
CA THR A 86 20.76 -5.07 20.00
C THR A 86 21.27 -4.55 18.64
N ASP A 87 21.67 -5.47 17.76
CA ASP A 87 22.03 -5.13 16.36
C ASP A 87 20.81 -5.08 15.43
N ILE A 88 19.58 -5.18 15.97
CA ILE A 88 18.33 -5.16 15.19
C ILE A 88 18.05 -3.73 14.77
N GLN A 89 18.22 -3.48 13.49
CA GLN A 89 17.85 -2.23 12.82
C GLN A 89 17.36 -2.55 11.41
N MET A 90 16.26 -1.93 11.00
CA MET A 90 15.62 -2.18 9.70
C MET A 90 14.94 -0.94 9.17
N MET A 91 14.63 -0.94 7.87
CA MET A 91 13.72 0.01 7.23
C MET A 91 12.34 -0.64 7.11
N PRO A 92 11.35 -0.22 7.90
CA PRO A 92 9.98 -0.69 7.74
C PRO A 92 9.29 0.03 6.60
N ALA A 93 8.19 -0.51 6.12
CA ALA A 93 7.33 0.14 5.13
C ALA A 93 6.33 1.09 5.80
N SER A 94 6.08 2.23 5.16
CA SER A 94 4.98 3.17 5.48
C SER A 94 4.23 3.47 4.18
N TYR A 95 2.92 3.73 4.25
CA TYR A 95 2.13 4.05 3.07
C TYR A 95 0.95 4.95 3.42
N GLN A 96 0.85 6.09 2.76
CA GLN A 96 -0.23 7.09 2.85
C GLN A 96 -0.62 7.51 4.28
N LEU A 97 0.37 7.58 5.18
CA LEU A 97 0.20 7.99 6.57
C LEU A 97 1.13 9.14 6.90
N SER A 98 0.81 9.87 7.97
CA SER A 98 1.71 10.87 8.55
C SER A 98 2.97 10.20 9.12
N GLY A 99 4.03 10.99 9.24
CA GLY A 99 5.27 10.53 9.85
C GLY A 99 5.28 10.70 11.38
N THR A 100 6.47 10.54 11.94
CA THR A 100 6.77 10.90 13.34
C THR A 100 7.43 12.27 13.41
N SER A 101 7.64 12.81 14.61
CA SER A 101 8.58 13.91 14.79
C SER A 101 9.99 13.48 14.35
N LYS A 102 10.90 14.45 14.15
CA LYS A 102 12.31 14.16 13.80
C LYS A 102 13.03 13.31 14.82
N GLU A 103 12.66 13.45 16.10
CA GLU A 103 13.19 12.65 17.21
C GLU A 103 12.69 11.20 17.14
N GLY A 104 11.55 10.98 16.50
CA GLY A 104 10.87 9.69 16.43
C GLY A 104 10.11 9.38 17.73
N ILE A 105 9.69 8.12 17.84
CA ILE A 105 9.04 7.57 19.03
C ILE A 105 10.04 6.63 19.69
N VAL A 106 10.33 6.89 20.97
CA VAL A 106 11.17 6.01 21.78
C VAL A 106 10.31 5.46 22.91
N ALA A 107 9.96 4.18 22.83
CA ALA A 107 9.07 3.53 23.78
C ALA A 107 9.38 2.03 23.91
N GLU A 108 8.79 1.37 24.88
CA GLU A 108 8.79 -0.09 24.95
C GLU A 108 7.91 -0.67 23.85
N MET A 109 8.32 -1.78 23.27
CA MET A 109 7.51 -2.56 22.34
C MET A 109 6.81 -3.70 23.06
N VAL A 110 5.51 -3.89 22.75
CA VAL A 110 4.67 -4.95 23.31
C VAL A 110 4.07 -5.77 22.18
N ASP A 111 4.33 -7.07 22.16
CA ASP A 111 3.72 -8.02 21.23
C ASP A 111 2.29 -8.35 21.71
N VAL A 112 1.29 -8.00 20.93
CA VAL A 112 -0.14 -8.27 21.20
C VAL A 112 -0.70 -9.43 20.36
N GLY A 113 0.14 -10.17 19.67
CA GLY A 113 -0.30 -11.32 18.89
C GLY A 113 -1.08 -10.91 17.65
N ASN A 114 -2.34 -11.30 17.56
CA ASN A 114 -3.19 -10.97 16.39
C ASN A 114 -3.85 -9.59 16.48
N GLY A 115 -3.58 -8.80 17.52
CA GLY A 115 -4.09 -7.43 17.65
C GLY A 115 -5.60 -7.31 17.80
N THR A 116 -6.29 -8.36 18.21
CA THR A 116 -7.72 -8.31 18.53
C THR A 116 -7.96 -7.70 19.91
N ALA A 117 -9.16 -7.20 20.22
CA ALA A 117 -9.50 -6.66 21.53
C ALA A 117 -9.12 -7.62 22.68
N ALA A 118 -9.33 -8.93 22.51
CA ALA A 118 -8.95 -9.95 23.49
C ALA A 118 -7.43 -10.07 23.69
N ASP A 119 -6.65 -9.79 22.64
CA ASP A 119 -5.18 -9.81 22.72
C ASP A 119 -4.60 -8.65 23.53
N TYR A 120 -5.36 -7.58 23.71
CA TYR A 120 -4.98 -6.44 24.55
C TYR A 120 -5.35 -6.61 26.02
N GLU A 121 -6.25 -7.56 26.35
CA GLU A 121 -6.66 -7.77 27.74
C GLU A 121 -5.47 -8.04 28.66
N GLY A 122 -5.38 -7.27 29.75
CA GLY A 122 -4.31 -7.37 30.74
C GLY A 122 -2.92 -6.88 30.29
N LYS A 123 -2.81 -6.30 29.09
CA LYS A 123 -1.57 -5.69 28.60
C LYS A 123 -1.58 -4.18 28.81
N ASP A 124 -0.50 -3.67 29.36
CA ASP A 124 -0.23 -2.23 29.45
C ASP A 124 0.45 -1.79 28.16
N VAL A 125 -0.28 -1.09 27.29
CA VAL A 125 0.19 -0.62 25.98
C VAL A 125 0.08 0.89 25.80
N GLU A 126 -0.49 1.62 26.78
CA GLU A 126 -0.62 3.07 26.69
C GLU A 126 0.76 3.72 26.56
N GLY A 127 0.95 4.53 25.49
CA GLY A 127 2.21 5.19 25.17
C GLY A 127 3.34 4.26 24.69
N LYS A 128 3.04 3.00 24.41
CA LYS A 128 4.02 2.02 23.92
C LYS A 128 3.86 1.76 22.41
N ILE A 129 4.87 1.13 21.82
CA ILE A 129 4.81 0.65 20.44
C ILE A 129 4.21 -0.76 20.48
N VAL A 130 3.12 -0.97 19.77
CA VAL A 130 2.46 -2.27 19.67
C VAL A 130 3.00 -3.03 18.46
N LEU A 131 3.21 -4.35 18.61
CA LEU A 131 3.56 -5.26 17.53
C LEU A 131 2.41 -6.24 17.34
N ALA A 132 1.80 -6.29 16.12
CA ALA A 132 0.66 -7.13 15.80
C ALA A 132 0.84 -7.88 14.49
N GLY A 133 0.38 -9.13 14.43
CA GLY A 133 0.31 -9.93 13.21
C GLY A 133 -1.03 -9.72 12.50
N VAL A 134 -0.97 -9.22 11.26
CA VAL A 134 -2.16 -8.98 10.44
C VAL A 134 -2.55 -10.24 9.69
N ASP A 135 -3.77 -10.72 9.88
CA ASP A 135 -4.41 -11.75 9.07
C ASP A 135 -5.73 -11.21 8.54
N GLN A 136 -5.68 -10.67 7.33
CA GLN A 136 -6.82 -10.02 6.68
C GLN A 136 -7.95 -11.00 6.34
N PHE A 137 -7.65 -12.29 6.32
CA PHE A 137 -8.62 -13.31 5.90
C PHE A 137 -9.35 -13.97 7.09
N ASN A 138 -8.61 -14.27 8.15
CA ASN A 138 -9.17 -15.05 9.27
C ASN A 138 -9.48 -14.22 10.51
N VAL A 139 -8.87 -13.04 10.66
CA VAL A 139 -8.99 -12.22 11.88
C VAL A 139 -9.78 -10.93 11.62
N ALA A 140 -9.21 -9.98 10.91
CA ALA A 140 -9.84 -8.68 10.69
C ALA A 140 -9.26 -7.97 9.47
N TRP A 141 -10.02 -7.01 8.93
CA TRP A 141 -9.51 -6.11 7.89
C TRP A 141 -8.44 -5.17 8.46
N ILE A 142 -7.59 -4.66 7.60
CA ILE A 142 -6.37 -3.91 7.97
C ILE A 142 -6.60 -2.73 8.92
N ASP A 143 -7.66 -1.95 8.72
CA ASP A 143 -7.97 -0.76 9.51
C ASP A 143 -8.16 -1.08 11.00
N MET A 144 -8.76 -2.23 11.30
CA MET A 144 -9.13 -2.61 12.67
C MET A 144 -7.92 -2.78 13.59
N TYR A 145 -6.76 -3.15 13.06
CA TYR A 145 -5.53 -3.27 13.87
C TYR A 145 -5.04 -1.93 14.39
N MET A 146 -5.10 -0.89 13.54
CA MET A 146 -4.73 0.47 13.94
C MET A 146 -5.80 1.06 14.86
N GLU A 147 -7.08 0.89 14.56
CA GLU A 147 -8.18 1.35 15.41
C GLU A 147 -8.07 0.76 16.82
N GLU A 148 -7.84 -0.55 16.94
CA GLU A 148 -7.70 -1.21 18.24
C GLU A 148 -6.48 -0.68 19.00
N ALA A 149 -5.32 -0.54 18.34
CA ALA A 149 -4.12 0.03 18.94
C ALA A 149 -4.36 1.49 19.40
N ALA A 150 -5.06 2.30 18.60
CA ALA A 150 -5.40 3.67 18.93
C ALA A 150 -6.37 3.76 20.11
N LEU A 151 -7.39 2.89 20.20
CA LEU A 151 -8.32 2.79 21.33
C LEU A 151 -7.59 2.51 22.63
N HIS A 152 -6.54 1.69 22.60
CA HIS A 152 -5.68 1.41 23.74
C HIS A 152 -4.57 2.44 23.94
N LYS A 153 -4.60 3.57 23.22
CA LYS A 153 -3.65 4.69 23.31
C LYS A 153 -2.19 4.29 23.08
N ALA A 154 -1.95 3.33 22.22
CA ALA A 154 -0.60 3.01 21.77
C ALA A 154 0.04 4.23 21.10
N ALA A 155 1.36 4.39 21.26
CA ALA A 155 2.10 5.47 20.61
C ALA A 155 2.37 5.20 19.13
N ALA A 156 2.44 3.94 18.72
CA ALA A 156 2.60 3.49 17.35
C ALA A 156 2.22 2.02 17.20
N LEU A 157 1.96 1.61 15.96
CA LEU A 157 1.72 0.21 15.57
C LEU A 157 2.81 -0.26 14.60
N VAL A 158 3.32 -1.46 14.84
CA VAL A 158 4.18 -2.21 13.92
C VAL A 158 3.45 -3.47 13.51
N THR A 159 3.21 -3.67 12.23
CA THR A 159 2.53 -4.85 11.71
C THR A 159 3.52 -5.81 11.05
N TYR A 160 3.14 -7.07 10.95
CA TYR A 160 3.76 -8.06 10.07
C TYR A 160 2.69 -8.97 9.49
N ASP A 161 2.91 -9.45 8.26
CA ASP A 161 1.97 -10.38 7.62
C ASP A 161 1.92 -11.70 8.38
N ASN A 162 0.72 -12.07 8.86
CA ASN A 162 0.45 -13.31 9.59
C ASN A 162 -0.60 -14.18 8.88
N GLY A 163 -1.05 -13.76 7.72
CA GLY A 163 -2.03 -14.41 6.87
C GLY A 163 -2.84 -13.39 6.08
N GLY A 164 -3.52 -13.82 5.03
CA GLY A 164 -4.32 -12.93 4.20
C GLY A 164 -4.50 -13.46 2.79
N TYR A 165 -4.72 -12.56 1.83
CA TYR A 165 -5.02 -12.89 0.45
C TYR A 165 -3.78 -13.22 -0.38
N GLY A 166 -2.63 -12.69 -0.01
CA GLY A 166 -1.36 -12.88 -0.71
C GLY A 166 -0.51 -13.99 -0.11
N THR A 167 0.45 -14.47 -0.88
CA THR A 167 1.52 -15.34 -0.40
C THR A 167 2.81 -14.55 -0.51
N TYR A 168 3.39 -14.21 0.64
CA TYR A 168 4.63 -13.45 0.73
C TYR A 168 5.75 -14.32 1.26
N ASP A 169 6.95 -14.13 0.72
CA ASP A 169 8.15 -14.71 1.31
C ASP A 169 8.45 -14.08 2.67
N ASP A 170 9.13 -14.81 3.54
CA ASP A 170 9.40 -14.35 4.91
C ASP A 170 10.22 -13.05 5.00
N ASP A 171 10.90 -12.65 3.92
CA ASP A 171 11.67 -11.39 3.83
C ASP A 171 10.88 -10.25 3.19
N GLN A 172 9.74 -10.52 2.57
CA GLN A 172 8.88 -9.49 1.97
C GLN A 172 8.05 -8.78 3.04
N ILE A 173 7.73 -7.51 2.78
CA ILE A 173 6.85 -6.69 3.62
C ILE A 173 5.54 -6.51 2.88
N ASN A 174 4.43 -6.88 3.50
CA ASN A 174 3.11 -6.59 2.99
C ASN A 174 2.72 -5.14 3.31
N VAL A 175 2.86 -4.25 2.35
CA VAL A 175 2.54 -2.82 2.52
C VAL A 175 1.04 -2.61 2.72
N GLN A 176 0.19 -3.50 2.23
CA GLN A 176 -1.25 -3.44 2.46
C GLN A 176 -1.60 -3.48 3.96
N ASP A 177 -0.76 -4.09 4.80
CA ASP A 177 -0.98 -4.14 6.25
C ASP A 177 -0.90 -2.77 6.96
N VAL A 178 -0.57 -1.69 6.24
CA VAL A 178 -0.54 -0.32 6.75
C VAL A 178 -1.41 0.65 5.95
N CYS A 179 -2.25 0.16 5.04
CA CYS A 179 -3.20 0.97 4.28
C CYS A 179 -4.48 1.17 5.10
N CYS A 180 -4.47 2.15 6.00
CA CYS A 180 -5.55 2.40 6.95
C CYS A 180 -5.65 3.90 7.26
N ASP A 181 -6.60 4.28 8.13
CA ASP A 181 -6.74 5.65 8.59
C ASP A 181 -5.50 6.13 9.37
N ASP A 182 -5.18 7.42 9.29
CA ASP A 182 -4.02 8.02 9.95
C ASP A 182 -4.31 8.37 11.42
N LEU A 183 -4.54 7.35 12.26
CA LEU A 183 -4.85 7.52 13.67
C LEU A 183 -3.60 7.57 14.55
N ILE A 184 -2.64 6.68 14.29
CA ILE A 184 -1.34 6.61 14.97
C ILE A 184 -0.26 6.22 13.95
N PRO A 185 1.02 6.60 14.17
CA PRO A 185 2.12 6.18 13.30
C PRO A 185 2.18 4.66 13.19
N THR A 186 2.07 4.15 11.97
CA THR A 186 2.03 2.71 11.68
C THR A 186 3.01 2.34 10.59
N VAL A 187 3.68 1.20 10.76
CA VAL A 187 4.62 0.62 9.79
C VAL A 187 4.47 -0.89 9.71
N ALA A 188 4.81 -1.46 8.55
CA ALA A 188 4.90 -2.90 8.36
C ALA A 188 6.35 -3.38 8.30
N ILE A 189 6.59 -4.61 8.75
CA ILE A 189 7.87 -5.32 8.70
C ILE A 189 7.70 -6.72 8.13
N SER A 190 8.80 -7.36 7.74
CA SER A 190 8.78 -8.75 7.27
C SER A 190 8.61 -9.77 8.41
N LYS A 191 8.20 -10.99 8.08
CA LYS A 191 8.13 -12.11 9.04
C LYS A 191 9.49 -12.42 9.68
N ASN A 192 10.59 -12.30 8.93
CA ASN A 192 11.92 -12.52 9.47
C ASN A 192 12.33 -11.42 10.44
N ASN A 193 11.96 -10.16 10.16
CA ASN A 193 12.13 -9.07 11.12
C ASN A 193 11.32 -9.31 12.40
N TYR A 194 10.06 -9.73 12.28
CA TYR A 194 9.23 -10.12 13.44
C TYR A 194 9.90 -11.21 14.28
N LYS A 195 10.39 -12.30 13.67
CA LYS A 195 11.07 -13.39 14.37
C LYS A 195 12.27 -12.87 15.21
N SER A 196 13.05 -11.94 14.62
CA SER A 196 14.20 -11.32 15.27
C SER A 196 13.77 -10.43 16.44
N ILE A 197 12.77 -9.59 16.25
CA ILE A 197 12.19 -8.73 17.30
C ILE A 197 11.63 -9.60 18.43
N LYS A 198 10.83 -10.60 18.12
CA LYS A 198 10.26 -11.51 19.11
C LYS A 198 11.32 -12.19 20.00
N LYS A 199 12.48 -12.55 19.41
CA LYS A 199 13.62 -13.08 20.15
C LYS A 199 14.20 -12.02 21.10
N ALA A 200 14.35 -10.78 20.66
CA ALA A 200 14.84 -9.68 21.48
C ALA A 200 13.89 -9.37 22.65
N LEU A 201 12.58 -9.30 22.39
CA LEU A 201 11.57 -9.08 23.43
C LEU A 201 11.60 -10.18 24.50
N LYS A 202 11.73 -11.45 24.11
CA LYS A 202 11.88 -12.57 25.04
C LYS A 202 13.15 -12.49 25.90
N ALA A 203 14.20 -11.86 25.39
CA ALA A 203 15.44 -11.61 26.11
C ALA A 203 15.39 -10.33 27.00
N GLY A 204 14.25 -9.63 27.05
CA GLY A 204 14.05 -8.41 27.82
C GLY A 204 14.49 -7.13 27.11
N ASN A 205 14.85 -7.18 25.83
CA ASN A 205 15.20 -6.00 25.03
C ASN A 205 13.95 -5.50 24.30
N ASN A 206 13.23 -4.58 24.93
CA ASN A 206 11.94 -4.06 24.42
C ASN A 206 11.97 -2.56 24.09
N LYS A 207 13.02 -1.83 24.50
CA LYS A 207 13.13 -0.41 24.17
C LYS A 207 13.37 -0.22 22.68
N THR A 208 12.45 0.47 22.01
CA THR A 208 12.40 0.61 20.55
C THR A 208 12.41 2.08 20.18
N THR A 209 13.16 2.40 19.13
CA THR A 209 13.11 3.69 18.43
C THR A 209 12.50 3.50 17.05
N LEU A 210 11.38 4.18 16.79
CA LEU A 210 10.71 4.22 15.49
C LEU A 210 10.77 5.64 14.94
N LYS A 211 11.22 5.80 13.70
CA LYS A 211 11.18 7.05 12.95
C LYS A 211 10.51 6.81 11.59
N ILE A 212 9.65 7.73 11.21
CA ILE A 212 8.97 7.74 9.91
C ILE A 212 9.05 9.17 9.38
N ASP A 213 9.67 9.35 8.24
CA ASP A 213 9.79 10.65 7.56
C ASP A 213 8.94 10.58 6.27
N ASN A 214 7.71 11.05 6.39
CA ASN A 214 6.75 11.22 5.30
C ASN A 214 6.37 12.69 5.20
N ASP A 215 6.26 13.19 3.97
CA ASP A 215 5.50 14.40 3.70
C ASP A 215 4.04 14.04 3.53
N TYR A 216 3.18 14.54 4.40
CA TYR A 216 1.74 14.23 4.40
C TYR A 216 0.93 15.51 4.59
N SER A 217 -0.11 15.68 3.75
CA SER A 217 -1.07 16.76 3.86
C SER A 217 -2.46 16.25 3.46
N LEU A 218 -3.43 16.46 4.34
CA LEU A 218 -4.81 16.07 4.13
C LEU A 218 -5.43 16.92 3.01
N ASP A 219 -6.13 16.29 2.05
CA ASP A 219 -6.87 16.94 0.96
C ASP A 219 -6.04 17.96 0.10
N ASP A 220 -4.71 17.85 0.09
CA ASP A 220 -3.81 18.78 -0.60
C ASP A 220 -3.20 18.21 -1.89
N GLY A 221 -3.62 17.03 -2.29
CA GLY A 221 -3.21 16.35 -3.52
C GLY A 221 -4.32 16.31 -4.56
N VAL A 222 -3.92 16.06 -5.80
CA VAL A 222 -4.84 15.83 -6.93
C VAL A 222 -4.42 14.54 -7.63
N SER A 223 -5.37 13.64 -7.80
CA SER A 223 -5.26 12.45 -8.63
C SER A 223 -6.21 12.54 -9.82
N TYR A 224 -6.18 11.60 -10.74
CA TYR A 224 -7.01 11.62 -11.95
C TYR A 224 -7.71 10.29 -12.19
N ASN A 225 -9.01 10.36 -12.50
CA ASN A 225 -9.66 9.29 -13.24
C ASN A 225 -9.44 9.53 -14.73
N VAL A 226 -8.74 8.64 -15.40
CA VAL A 226 -8.53 8.68 -16.84
C VAL A 226 -9.68 7.95 -17.53
N VAL A 227 -10.46 8.67 -18.32
CA VAL A 227 -11.67 8.14 -18.95
C VAL A 227 -11.49 8.13 -20.48
N GLY A 228 -11.72 6.96 -21.08
CA GLY A 228 -11.83 6.82 -22.54
C GLY A 228 -13.27 6.45 -22.93
N LYS A 229 -13.85 7.13 -23.91
CA LYS A 229 -15.25 6.97 -24.33
C LYS A 229 -15.35 6.53 -25.79
N ILE A 230 -16.28 5.60 -26.06
CA ILE A 230 -16.74 5.27 -27.41
C ILE A 230 -18.24 5.56 -27.46
N PRO A 231 -18.67 6.57 -28.25
CA PRO A 231 -20.09 6.87 -28.38
C PRO A 231 -20.88 5.70 -28.95
N GLY A 232 -21.99 5.34 -28.31
CA GLY A 232 -22.93 4.34 -28.82
C GLY A 232 -23.78 4.87 -29.97
N LYS A 233 -24.21 3.98 -30.86
CA LYS A 233 -25.00 4.36 -32.08
C LYS A 233 -26.47 4.60 -31.78
N SER A 234 -27.05 3.93 -30.78
CA SER A 234 -28.54 3.90 -30.64
C SER A 234 -29.03 3.72 -29.20
N SER A 235 -28.21 3.43 -28.24
CA SER A 235 -28.62 3.20 -26.85
C SER A 235 -28.17 4.33 -25.93
N LYS A 236 -28.96 4.64 -24.91
CA LYS A 236 -28.57 5.52 -23.80
C LYS A 236 -27.88 4.74 -22.64
N GLN A 237 -27.81 3.41 -22.77
CA GLN A 237 -27.11 2.57 -21.80
C GLN A 237 -25.61 2.70 -22.00
N GLN A 238 -24.87 2.67 -20.89
CA GLN A 238 -23.40 2.69 -20.86
C GLN A 238 -22.88 1.39 -20.29
N ILE A 239 -21.78 0.92 -20.83
CA ILE A 239 -20.97 -0.15 -20.25
C ILE A 239 -19.70 0.51 -19.74
N ILE A 240 -19.40 0.36 -18.45
CA ILE A 240 -18.22 0.90 -17.80
C ILE A 240 -17.29 -0.28 -17.49
N ILE A 241 -16.03 -0.18 -17.93
CA ILE A 241 -14.94 -1.06 -17.53
C ILE A 241 -13.96 -0.20 -16.76
N SER A 242 -13.64 -0.58 -15.53
CA SER A 242 -12.74 0.19 -14.67
C SER A 242 -11.67 -0.68 -14.04
N GLY A 243 -10.52 -0.08 -13.77
CA GLY A 243 -9.42 -0.67 -13.03
C GLY A 243 -8.57 0.45 -12.46
N HIS A 244 -7.99 0.24 -11.28
CA HIS A 244 -7.07 1.21 -10.71
C HIS A 244 -5.68 1.08 -11.34
N TYR A 245 -4.89 2.15 -11.33
CA TYR A 245 -3.54 2.19 -11.88
C TYR A 245 -2.50 2.71 -10.88
N ASP A 246 -2.92 3.04 -9.67
CA ASP A 246 -2.04 3.29 -8.55
C ASP A 246 -1.49 1.98 -7.97
N ILE A 247 -0.27 2.01 -7.44
CA ILE A 247 0.41 0.84 -6.86
C ILE A 247 1.19 1.20 -5.60
N TYR A 248 1.46 0.17 -4.78
CA TYR A 248 2.33 0.21 -3.60
C TYR A 248 3.82 0.23 -3.98
N PHE A 249 4.68 0.01 -2.99
CA PHE A 249 6.13 -0.08 -3.15
C PHE A 249 6.56 -1.39 -3.81
N ARG A 250 7.13 -1.32 -4.99
CA ARG A 250 7.72 -2.49 -5.67
C ARG A 250 8.84 -3.14 -4.87
N SER A 251 9.66 -2.35 -4.15
CA SER A 251 10.80 -2.86 -3.37
C SER A 251 10.41 -3.51 -2.06
N PHE A 252 9.20 -3.28 -1.54
CA PHE A 252 8.72 -3.91 -0.32
C PHE A 252 7.91 -5.17 -0.61
N GLN A 253 7.18 -5.16 -1.68
CA GLN A 253 6.40 -6.30 -2.13
C GLN A 253 6.32 -6.32 -3.66
N ASP A 254 6.05 -7.49 -4.21
CA ASP A 254 5.78 -7.65 -5.63
C ASP A 254 4.30 -7.34 -5.86
N ASP A 255 4.00 -6.06 -6.07
CA ASP A 255 2.64 -5.61 -6.36
C ASP A 255 2.34 -5.78 -7.84
N SER A 256 1.38 -6.63 -8.15
CA SER A 256 0.95 -6.94 -9.51
C SER A 256 -0.24 -6.12 -10.00
N CYS A 257 -0.71 -5.11 -9.28
CA CYS A 257 -1.87 -4.30 -9.66
C CYS A 257 -1.74 -3.70 -11.07
N ALA A 258 -0.51 -3.44 -11.53
CA ALA A 258 -0.25 -2.96 -12.89
C ALA A 258 -0.23 -4.07 -13.95
N ILE A 259 -0.21 -5.33 -13.56
CA ILE A 259 -0.15 -6.52 -14.43
C ILE A 259 -1.33 -7.48 -14.21
N GLY A 260 -2.15 -7.26 -13.22
CA GLY A 260 -3.32 -8.07 -12.86
C GLY A 260 -4.55 -7.89 -13.75
#